data_d3c44ec5d035e4355d83e2bc9e55221a
#
_entry.id   d3c44ec5d035e4355d83e2bc9e55221a
#
_cell.length_a   1.000
_cell.length_b   1.000
_cell.length_c   1.000
_cell.angle_alpha   90.00
_cell.angle_beta   90.00
_cell.angle_gamma   90.00
#
_symmetry.space_group_name_H-M   'P 1'
#
loop_
_entity.id
_entity.type
_entity.pdbx_description
1 polymer ?
#
loop_
_entity_poly.entity_id
_entity_poly.type
_entity_poly.pdbx_seq_one_letter_code
_entity_poly.pdbx_strand_id
1 'polypeptide(L)'
;MSVNLKQDIKPISYIKTNAADMMRYVNEHRNPIVITQNGEARAVLVDIDSYQNMQDAFNLLKIVQLSEKDVRSGLVKDSEQVFSELKNKYK
;
A
#
# COMPACT_ATOMS: atom_id res chain seq x y z
N MET A 1 -1.48 3.72 -10.10
CA MET A 1 -2.83 3.18 -9.89
C MET A 1 -3.83 4.31 -9.86
N SER A 2 -4.85 4.22 -10.66
CA SER A 2 -5.95 5.18 -10.67
C SER A 2 -7.24 4.47 -10.28
N VAL A 3 -8.06 5.14 -9.49
CA VAL A 3 -9.36 4.60 -9.07
C VAL A 3 -10.42 5.08 -10.06
N ASN A 4 -11.17 4.13 -10.61
CA ASN A 4 -12.32 4.44 -11.46
C ASN A 4 -13.56 4.46 -10.57
N LEU A 5 -14.13 5.64 -10.36
CA LEU A 5 -15.22 5.84 -9.41
C LEU A 5 -16.48 5.01 -9.71
N LYS A 6 -16.66 4.60 -10.96
CA LYS A 6 -17.82 3.76 -11.34
C LYS A 6 -17.57 2.27 -11.15
N GLN A 7 -16.34 1.81 -11.35
CA GLN A 7 -16.00 0.39 -11.38
C GLN A 7 -15.31 -0.07 -10.11
N ASP A 8 -14.58 0.82 -9.45
CA ASP A 8 -13.66 0.46 -8.38
C ASP A 8 -14.21 0.81 -6.98
N ILE A 9 -15.47 1.17 -6.89
CA ILE A 9 -16.17 1.39 -5.60
C ILE A 9 -17.33 0.42 -5.50
N LYS A 10 -17.32 -0.41 -4.45
CA LYS A 10 -18.34 -1.43 -4.24
C LYS A 10 -18.79 -1.42 -2.78
N PRO A 11 -20.09 -1.60 -2.51
CA PRO A 11 -20.55 -1.72 -1.13
C PRO A 11 -20.14 -3.06 -0.53
N ILE A 12 -20.04 -3.11 0.81
CA ILE A 12 -19.64 -4.33 1.52
C ILE A 12 -20.55 -5.51 1.20
N SER A 13 -21.83 -5.26 0.99
CA SER A 13 -22.77 -6.33 0.64
C SER A 13 -22.41 -7.03 -0.67
N TYR A 14 -21.96 -6.23 -1.66
CA TYR A 14 -21.49 -6.78 -2.93
C TYR A 14 -20.22 -7.61 -2.74
N ILE A 15 -19.29 -7.13 -1.93
CA ILE A 15 -18.03 -7.83 -1.64
C ILE A 15 -18.31 -9.17 -0.97
N LYS A 16 -19.24 -9.21 -0.01
CA LYS A 16 -19.61 -10.46 0.67
C LYS A 16 -20.14 -11.50 -0.30
N THR A 17 -20.98 -11.09 -1.24
CA THR A 17 -21.61 -11.99 -2.20
C THR A 17 -20.64 -12.43 -3.30
N ASN A 18 -19.70 -11.56 -3.67
CA ASN A 18 -18.80 -11.76 -4.82
C ASN A 18 -17.33 -11.77 -4.43
N ALA A 19 -17.00 -12.23 -3.23
CA ALA A 19 -15.64 -12.16 -2.69
C ALA A 19 -14.61 -12.80 -3.61
N ALA A 20 -14.89 -14.00 -4.13
CA ALA A 20 -13.94 -14.71 -5.00
C ALA A 20 -13.71 -13.95 -6.30
N ASP A 21 -14.76 -13.39 -6.89
CA ASP A 21 -14.67 -12.62 -8.11
C ASP A 21 -13.88 -11.32 -7.90
N MET A 22 -14.10 -10.66 -6.78
CA MET A 22 -13.38 -9.43 -6.44
C MET A 22 -11.91 -9.70 -6.16
N MET A 23 -11.61 -10.80 -5.51
CA MET A 23 -10.24 -11.23 -5.29
C MET A 23 -9.51 -11.47 -6.61
N ARG A 24 -10.17 -12.16 -7.54
CA ARG A 24 -9.62 -12.39 -8.87
C ARG A 24 -9.43 -11.09 -9.62
N TYR A 25 -10.42 -10.21 -9.57
CA TYR A 25 -10.36 -8.92 -10.26
C TYR A 25 -9.13 -8.10 -9.83
N VAL A 26 -8.91 -7.93 -8.51
CA VAL A 26 -7.78 -7.12 -8.04
C VAL A 26 -6.44 -7.76 -8.39
N ASN A 27 -6.37 -9.09 -8.42
CA ASN A 27 -5.14 -9.80 -8.79
C ASN A 27 -4.83 -9.72 -10.27
N GLU A 28 -5.85 -9.76 -11.13
CA GLU A 28 -5.67 -9.70 -12.58
C GLU A 28 -5.42 -8.28 -13.09
N HIS A 29 -6.19 -7.33 -12.58
CA HIS A 29 -6.17 -5.95 -13.11
C HIS A 29 -5.25 -5.02 -12.32
N ARG A 30 -4.81 -5.43 -11.12
CA ARG A 30 -3.94 -4.60 -10.27
C ARG A 30 -4.56 -3.26 -9.92
N ASN A 31 -5.89 -3.18 -9.89
CA ASN A 31 -6.63 -1.99 -9.51
C ASN A 31 -7.28 -2.21 -8.16
N PRO A 32 -7.11 -1.30 -7.20
CA PRO A 32 -7.76 -1.42 -5.91
C PRO A 32 -9.27 -1.17 -6.01
N ILE A 33 -10.01 -1.77 -5.09
CA ILE A 33 -11.45 -1.56 -4.96
C ILE A 33 -11.71 -0.90 -3.61
N VAL A 34 -12.40 0.23 -3.63
CA VAL A 34 -12.84 0.90 -2.41
C VAL A 34 -14.11 0.25 -1.92
N ILE A 35 -14.13 -0.18 -0.68
CA ILE A 35 -15.26 -0.86 -0.05
C ILE A 35 -15.99 0.16 0.81
N THR A 36 -17.30 0.32 0.54
CA THR A 36 -18.14 1.25 1.29
C THR A 36 -19.07 0.49 2.24
N GLN A 37 -19.43 1.15 3.32
CA GLN A 37 -20.42 0.68 4.27
C GLN A 37 -21.26 1.87 4.71
N ASN A 38 -22.58 1.75 4.58
CA ASN A 38 -23.50 2.85 4.91
C ASN A 38 -23.15 4.14 4.15
N GLY A 39 -22.75 4.01 2.88
CA GLY A 39 -22.41 5.13 2.02
C GLY A 39 -21.04 5.77 2.27
N GLU A 40 -20.25 5.20 3.18
CA GLU A 40 -18.92 5.74 3.50
C GLU A 40 -17.83 4.76 3.10
N ALA A 41 -16.72 5.27 2.56
CA ALA A 41 -15.55 4.46 2.27
C ALA A 41 -14.93 4.00 3.58
N ARG A 42 -14.79 2.67 3.75
CA ARG A 42 -14.31 2.09 5.00
C ARG A 42 -13.03 1.28 4.83
N ALA A 43 -12.80 0.73 3.64
CA ALA A 43 -11.66 -0.15 3.41
C ALA A 43 -11.30 -0.15 1.94
N VAL A 44 -10.13 -0.71 1.65
CA VAL A 44 -9.66 -0.89 0.27
C VAL A 44 -9.22 -2.34 0.11
N LEU A 45 -9.69 -2.97 -0.95
CA LEU A 45 -9.22 -4.29 -1.36
C LEU A 45 -8.14 -4.11 -2.42
N VAL A 46 -6.94 -4.59 -2.14
CA VAL A 46 -5.80 -4.46 -3.04
C VAL A 46 -5.06 -5.79 -3.11
N ASP A 47 -4.51 -6.11 -4.28
CA ASP A 47 -3.70 -7.33 -4.40
C ASP A 47 -2.40 -7.20 -3.61
N ILE A 48 -1.87 -8.34 -3.16
CA ILE A 48 -0.71 -8.35 -2.26
C ILE A 48 0.55 -7.78 -2.91
N ASP A 49 0.73 -8.00 -4.20
CA ASP A 49 1.92 -7.50 -4.91
C ASP A 49 1.92 -5.97 -4.98
N SER A 50 0.78 -5.37 -5.32
CA SER A 50 0.63 -3.91 -5.35
C SER A 50 0.80 -3.32 -3.97
N TYR A 51 0.24 -3.96 -2.95
CA TYR A 51 0.40 -3.52 -1.56
C TYR A 51 1.88 -3.55 -1.16
N GLN A 52 2.58 -4.64 -1.46
CA GLN A 52 4.00 -4.77 -1.15
C GLN A 52 4.83 -3.69 -1.85
N ASN A 53 4.51 -3.40 -3.12
CA ASN A 53 5.19 -2.35 -3.88
C ASN A 53 4.99 -0.98 -3.25
N MET A 54 3.78 -0.70 -2.76
CA MET A 54 3.50 0.56 -2.05
C MET A 54 4.30 0.67 -0.75
N GLN A 55 4.40 -0.42 0.01
CA GLN A 55 5.18 -0.46 1.23
C GLN A 55 6.67 -0.24 0.95
N ASP A 56 7.18 -0.89 -0.08
CA ASP A 56 8.59 -0.76 -0.47
C ASP A 56 8.92 0.67 -0.90
N ALA A 57 8.05 1.29 -1.70
CA ALA A 57 8.22 2.67 -2.13
C ALA A 57 8.17 3.64 -0.95
N PHE A 58 7.26 3.43 -0.01
CA PHE A 58 7.15 4.24 1.20
C PHE A 58 8.41 4.13 2.07
N ASN A 59 8.93 2.92 2.22
CA ASN A 59 10.15 2.68 2.99
C ASN A 59 11.37 3.34 2.36
N LEU A 60 11.47 3.31 1.03
CA LEU A 60 12.54 4.00 0.30
C LEU A 60 12.49 5.51 0.53
N LEU A 61 11.30 6.11 0.49
CA LEU A 61 11.12 7.53 0.78
C LEU A 61 11.58 7.87 2.19
N LYS A 62 11.23 7.03 3.16
CA LYS A 62 11.65 7.20 4.55
C LYS A 62 13.17 7.19 4.68
N ILE A 63 13.84 6.26 4.02
CA ILE A 63 15.30 6.15 4.04
C ILE A 63 15.95 7.41 3.47
N VAL A 64 15.47 7.90 2.34
CA VAL A 64 15.98 9.12 1.71
C VAL A 64 15.81 10.32 2.64
N GLN A 65 14.64 10.47 3.25
CA GLN A 65 14.38 11.57 4.18
C GLN A 65 15.29 11.52 5.41
N LEU A 66 15.49 10.33 5.96
CA LEU A 66 16.37 10.13 7.12
C LEU A 66 17.82 10.48 6.76
N SER A 67 18.31 10.06 5.59
CA SER A 67 19.66 10.34 5.12
C SER A 67 19.88 11.83 4.98
N GLU A 68 18.97 12.56 4.36
CA GLU A 68 19.05 14.00 4.21
C GLU A 68 19.07 14.72 5.55
N LYS A 69 18.21 14.31 6.46
CA LYS A 69 18.12 14.89 7.79
C LYS A 69 19.40 14.66 8.58
N ASP A 70 19.95 13.45 8.52
CA ASP A 70 21.17 13.08 9.22
C ASP A 70 22.37 13.89 8.70
N VAL A 71 22.47 14.11 7.41
CA VAL A 71 23.52 14.93 6.81
C VAL A 71 23.42 16.37 7.32
N ARG A 72 22.23 16.94 7.37
CA ARG A 72 22.02 18.31 7.85
C ARG A 72 22.36 18.48 9.33
N SER A 73 22.03 17.47 10.13
CA SER A 73 22.24 17.53 11.59
C SER A 73 23.64 17.08 12.01
N GLY A 74 24.44 16.59 11.07
CA GLY A 74 25.76 16.04 11.37
C GLY A 74 25.69 14.64 11.98
N LEU A 75 24.52 14.03 12.02
CA LEU A 75 24.31 12.69 12.50
C LEU A 75 24.31 11.73 11.31
N VAL A 76 25.45 11.12 11.04
CA VAL A 76 25.59 10.21 9.91
C VAL A 76 25.28 8.79 10.40
N LYS A 77 24.13 8.24 9.98
CA LYS A 77 23.84 6.82 10.14
C LYS A 77 24.29 6.10 8.87
N ASP A 78 24.84 4.91 9.06
CA ASP A 78 25.15 4.03 7.96
C ASP A 78 23.86 3.67 7.23
N SER A 79 23.78 3.95 5.94
CA SER A 79 22.62 3.68 5.13
C SER A 79 22.30 2.17 5.05
N GLU A 80 23.32 1.33 5.09
CA GLU A 80 23.14 -0.12 5.12
C GLU A 80 22.47 -0.57 6.42
N GLN A 81 22.83 0.03 7.53
CA GLN A 81 22.22 -0.29 8.82
C GLN A 81 20.75 0.09 8.84
N VAL A 82 20.40 1.25 8.34
CA VAL A 82 19.00 1.69 8.24
C VAL A 82 18.21 0.77 7.34
N PHE A 83 18.78 0.41 6.20
CA PHE A 83 18.14 -0.49 5.24
C PHE A 83 17.91 -1.87 5.86
N SER A 84 18.89 -2.39 6.57
CA SER A 84 18.80 -3.68 7.25
C SER A 84 17.70 -3.68 8.32
N GLU A 85 17.62 -2.64 9.11
CA GLU A 85 16.57 -2.49 10.13
C GLU A 85 15.18 -2.50 9.53
N LEU A 86 14.98 -1.76 8.43
CA LEU A 86 13.69 -1.72 7.73
C LEU A 86 13.34 -3.07 7.11
N LYS A 87 14.32 -3.74 6.52
CA LYS A 87 14.13 -5.05 5.92
C LYS A 87 13.69 -6.08 6.97
N ASN A 88 14.29 -6.06 8.15
CA ASN A 88 13.93 -6.96 9.23
C ASN A 88 12.53 -6.66 9.79
N LYS A 89 12.14 -5.40 9.83
CA LYS A 89 10.83 -4.97 10.31
C LYS A 89 9.69 -5.41 9.40
N TYR A 90 9.91 -5.39 8.09
CA TYR A 90 8.86 -5.66 7.11
C TYR A 90 9.04 -7.01 6.39
N LYS A 91 9.78 -7.88 6.97
CA LYS A 91 10.05 -9.20 6.40
C LYS A 91 8.87 -10.15 6.52
#